data_f7ad879d2d548f3235b539acca1a5f26
#
_entry.id   f7ad879d2d548f3235b539acca1a5f26
#
_cell.length_a   1.000
_cell.length_b   1.000
_cell.length_c   1.000
_cell.angle_alpha   90.00
_cell.angle_beta   90.00
_cell.angle_gamma   90.00
#
_symmetry.space_group_name_H-M   'P 1'
#
loop_
_entity.id
_entity.type
_entity.pdbx_description
1 polymer ?
#
loop_
_entity_poly.entity_id
_entity_poly.type
_entity_poly.pdbx_seq_one_letter_code
_entity_poly.pdbx_strand_id
1 'polypeptide(L)'
;MRKQLREWALKSYANAVDPANPDYLLWRGHGQALVDAAYVAESFLRAYDQLWMPLDDITKKRYFEEFTQLRRVDPPYTNWLLFSSTIESFLAKAGAECDEYRINSAIRKVEEWYTGDGWYADGPSFAFDYYSSYVFHPMYLETLQGMKDAGKYTRIHYKKYYDRALKRARKFSLVLERLISPEGTFPVFGRSIPYRLATMQPLALMAWYQQLPEGVSNGQARAA
;
A
#
# COMPACT_ATOMS: atom_id res chain seq x y z
N MET A 1 -11.36 -24.02 -3.87
CA MET A 1 -10.78 -22.79 -4.47
C MET A 1 -10.02 -21.93 -3.46
N ARG A 2 -10.60 -21.32 -2.40
CA ARG A 2 -9.86 -20.46 -1.44
C ARG A 2 -8.64 -21.13 -0.81
N LYS A 3 -8.76 -22.38 -0.31
CA LYS A 3 -7.65 -23.12 0.31
C LYS A 3 -6.50 -23.29 -0.68
N GLN A 4 -6.78 -23.73 -1.88
CA GLN A 4 -5.81 -23.95 -2.94
C GLN A 4 -5.08 -22.65 -3.35
N LEU A 5 -5.80 -21.53 -3.51
CA LEU A 5 -5.20 -20.23 -3.82
C LEU A 5 -4.27 -19.76 -2.71
N ARG A 6 -4.65 -19.99 -1.44
CA ARG A 6 -3.79 -19.66 -0.29
C ARG A 6 -2.53 -20.53 -0.27
N GLU A 7 -2.64 -21.83 -0.52
CA GLU A 7 -1.49 -22.74 -0.60
C GLU A 7 -0.51 -22.30 -1.71
N TRP A 8 -1.04 -21.95 -2.88
CA TRP A 8 -0.22 -21.42 -3.96
C TRP A 8 0.47 -20.10 -3.60
N ALA A 9 -0.26 -19.17 -2.98
CA ALA A 9 0.31 -17.92 -2.52
C ALA A 9 1.44 -18.13 -1.52
N LEU A 10 1.25 -18.96 -0.49
CA LEU A 10 2.26 -19.26 0.51
C LEU A 10 3.51 -19.90 -0.12
N LYS A 11 3.32 -20.84 -1.06
CA LYS A 11 4.42 -21.45 -1.81
C LYS A 11 5.17 -20.39 -2.63
N SER A 12 4.45 -19.53 -3.34
CA SER A 12 5.06 -18.46 -4.14
C SER A 12 5.85 -17.47 -3.28
N TYR A 13 5.33 -17.10 -2.11
CA TYR A 13 6.07 -16.23 -1.18
C TYR A 13 7.31 -16.91 -0.62
N ALA A 14 7.27 -18.20 -0.32
CA ALA A 14 8.46 -18.93 0.12
C ALA A 14 9.53 -19.01 -0.99
N ASN A 15 9.11 -19.34 -2.21
CA ASN A 15 9.99 -19.42 -3.37
C ASN A 15 10.65 -18.05 -3.67
N ALA A 16 9.87 -16.96 -3.56
CA ALA A 16 10.31 -15.62 -3.91
C ALA A 16 11.54 -15.11 -3.14
N VAL A 17 11.79 -15.66 -1.95
CA VAL A 17 12.94 -15.29 -1.09
C VAL A 17 13.94 -16.43 -0.89
N ASP A 18 13.78 -17.55 -1.58
CA ASP A 18 14.74 -18.66 -1.54
C ASP A 18 15.77 -18.51 -2.67
N PRO A 19 17.04 -18.15 -2.37
CA PRO A 19 18.07 -17.96 -3.40
C PRO A 19 18.37 -19.20 -4.22
N ALA A 20 18.01 -20.39 -3.74
CA ALA A 20 18.18 -21.66 -4.46
C ALA A 20 17.01 -21.96 -5.40
N ASN A 21 15.92 -21.22 -5.33
CA ASN A 21 14.71 -21.44 -6.11
C ASN A 21 14.76 -20.65 -7.44
N PRO A 22 14.37 -21.22 -8.58
CA PRO A 22 14.30 -20.50 -9.85
C PRO A 22 13.29 -19.33 -9.84
N ASP A 23 12.32 -19.33 -8.93
CA ASP A 23 11.34 -18.26 -8.76
C ASP A 23 11.82 -17.14 -7.79
N TYR A 24 13.11 -17.16 -7.38
CA TYR A 24 13.70 -16.12 -6.54
C TYR A 24 13.61 -14.76 -7.22
N LEU A 25 13.03 -13.78 -6.51
CA LEU A 25 12.89 -12.43 -7.07
C LEU A 25 14.18 -11.62 -7.01
N LEU A 26 14.33 -10.69 -7.95
CA LEU A 26 15.51 -9.83 -8.05
C LEU A 26 15.49 -8.66 -7.04
N TRP A 27 15.41 -8.97 -5.75
CA TRP A 27 15.34 -7.98 -4.66
C TRP A 27 16.48 -6.95 -4.68
N ARG A 28 17.63 -7.34 -5.20
CA ARG A 28 18.87 -6.55 -5.18
C ARG A 28 19.28 -5.99 -6.53
N GLY A 29 18.45 -6.16 -7.55
CA GLY A 29 18.81 -5.83 -8.94
C GLY A 29 18.90 -4.32 -9.18
N HIS A 30 17.80 -3.63 -9.10
CA HIS A 30 17.68 -2.19 -9.40
C HIS A 30 16.58 -1.53 -8.55
N GLY A 31 16.40 -0.21 -8.71
CA GLY A 31 15.46 0.56 -7.89
C GLY A 31 14.00 0.08 -7.93
N GLN A 32 13.56 -0.51 -9.05
CA GLN A 32 12.20 -1.06 -9.20
C GLN A 32 11.87 -2.13 -8.14
N ALA A 33 12.87 -2.86 -7.64
CA ALA A 33 12.69 -3.84 -6.58
C ALA A 33 12.04 -3.25 -5.31
N LEU A 34 12.23 -1.95 -5.06
CA LEU A 34 11.56 -1.25 -3.95
C LEU A 34 10.04 -1.22 -4.15
N VAL A 35 9.58 -1.01 -5.38
CA VAL A 35 8.14 -0.98 -5.72
C VAL A 35 7.54 -2.37 -5.55
N ASP A 36 8.19 -3.38 -6.13
CA ASP A 36 7.71 -4.77 -6.09
C ASP A 36 7.64 -5.28 -4.64
N ALA A 37 8.68 -5.00 -3.86
CA ALA A 37 8.73 -5.34 -2.43
C ALA A 37 7.63 -4.64 -1.62
N ALA A 38 7.30 -3.38 -1.95
CA ALA A 38 6.25 -2.65 -1.26
C ALA A 38 4.87 -3.30 -1.45
N TYR A 39 4.56 -3.82 -2.63
CA TYR A 39 3.32 -4.57 -2.87
C TYR A 39 3.30 -5.91 -2.16
N VAL A 40 4.43 -6.59 -2.03
CA VAL A 40 4.53 -7.79 -1.19
C VAL A 40 4.30 -7.43 0.28
N ALA A 41 4.94 -6.40 0.79
CA ALA A 41 4.76 -5.92 2.16
C ALA A 41 3.32 -5.48 2.43
N GLU A 42 2.67 -4.79 1.48
CA GLU A 42 1.26 -4.40 1.55
C GLU A 42 0.35 -5.63 1.64
N SER A 43 0.62 -6.68 0.85
CA SER A 43 -0.14 -7.92 0.92
C SER A 43 -0.05 -8.60 2.28
N PHE A 44 1.13 -8.59 2.89
CA PHE A 44 1.35 -9.10 4.24
C PHE A 44 0.67 -8.22 5.30
N LEU A 45 0.70 -6.90 5.17
CA LEU A 45 -0.01 -5.99 6.08
C LEU A 45 -1.52 -6.27 6.08
N ARG A 46 -2.13 -6.44 4.90
CA ARG A 46 -3.57 -6.67 4.73
C ARG A 46 -4.04 -8.06 5.15
N ALA A 47 -3.27 -9.06 4.85
CA ALA A 47 -3.61 -10.46 5.10
C ALA A 47 -2.59 -11.14 6.02
N TYR A 48 -2.21 -10.47 7.10
CA TYR A 48 -1.13 -10.86 8.00
C TYR A 48 -1.28 -12.30 8.51
N ASP A 49 -2.46 -12.63 9.03
CA ASP A 49 -2.74 -13.97 9.58
C ASP A 49 -2.82 -15.05 8.51
N GLN A 50 -3.14 -14.67 7.27
CA GLN A 50 -3.33 -15.62 6.17
C GLN A 50 -2.05 -15.83 5.36
N LEU A 51 -1.23 -14.80 5.19
CA LEU A 51 -0.07 -14.84 4.29
C LEU A 51 1.27 -14.75 5.00
N TRP A 52 1.37 -13.99 6.12
CA TRP A 52 2.63 -13.85 6.85
C TRP A 52 2.79 -14.87 7.96
N MET A 53 1.81 -14.99 8.86
CA MET A 53 1.91 -15.87 10.03
C MET A 53 2.20 -17.33 9.68
N PRO A 54 1.64 -17.93 8.60
CA PRO A 54 1.88 -19.32 8.25
C PRO A 54 3.24 -19.61 7.60
N LEU A 55 4.02 -18.58 7.22
CA LEU A 55 5.37 -18.78 6.68
C LEU A 55 6.29 -19.33 7.76
N ASP A 56 7.24 -20.18 7.36
CA ASP A 56 8.27 -20.70 8.26
C ASP A 56 9.31 -19.62 8.64
N ASP A 57 10.06 -19.88 9.68
CA ASP A 57 11.01 -18.91 10.24
C ASP A 57 12.17 -18.58 9.29
N ILE A 58 12.58 -19.52 8.45
CA ILE A 58 13.64 -19.28 7.45
C ILE A 58 13.13 -18.32 6.40
N THR A 59 11.93 -18.55 5.88
CA THR A 59 11.27 -17.67 4.92
C THR A 59 11.09 -16.26 5.49
N LYS A 60 10.59 -16.15 6.72
CA LYS A 60 10.43 -14.86 7.42
C LYS A 60 11.75 -14.12 7.58
N LYS A 61 12.80 -14.81 8.00
CA LYS A 61 14.13 -14.21 8.14
C LYS A 61 14.66 -13.69 6.82
N ARG A 62 14.50 -14.44 5.72
CA ARG A 62 14.90 -14.03 4.38
C ARG A 62 14.15 -12.75 3.94
N TYR A 63 12.85 -12.64 4.20
CA TYR A 63 12.10 -11.40 3.94
C TYR A 63 12.66 -10.22 4.74
N PHE A 64 12.97 -10.40 6.01
CA PHE A 64 13.58 -9.31 6.80
C PHE A 64 14.92 -8.87 6.21
N GLU A 65 15.75 -9.81 5.77
CA GLU A 65 17.04 -9.52 5.13
C GLU A 65 16.84 -8.75 3.82
N GLU A 66 15.99 -9.23 2.91
CA GLU A 66 15.78 -8.58 1.62
C GLU A 66 15.12 -7.20 1.77
N PHE A 67 14.12 -7.07 2.63
CA PHE A 67 13.45 -5.78 2.87
C PHE A 67 14.40 -4.75 3.50
N THR A 68 15.24 -5.16 4.44
CA THR A 68 16.26 -4.28 5.03
C THR A 68 17.30 -3.84 3.99
N GLN A 69 17.68 -4.72 3.07
CA GLN A 69 18.62 -4.38 1.98
C GLN A 69 18.07 -3.31 1.03
N LEU A 70 16.75 -3.17 0.91
CA LEU A 70 16.13 -2.13 0.09
C LEU A 70 16.30 -0.71 0.65
N ARG A 71 16.78 -0.55 1.90
CA ARG A 71 17.17 0.76 2.44
C ARG A 71 18.29 1.44 1.65
N ARG A 72 19.05 0.69 0.86
CA ARG A 72 20.06 1.22 -0.08
C ARG A 72 19.46 1.99 -1.27
N VAL A 73 18.19 1.74 -1.59
CA VAL A 73 17.50 2.43 -2.68
C VAL A 73 17.07 3.80 -2.17
N ASP A 74 17.52 4.85 -2.86
CA ASP A 74 17.05 6.21 -2.62
C ASP A 74 15.77 6.41 -3.44
N PRO A 75 14.58 6.48 -2.80
CA PRO A 75 13.34 6.61 -3.53
C PRO A 75 13.23 8.01 -4.15
N PRO A 76 12.81 8.12 -5.42
CA PRO A 76 12.42 9.40 -6.00
C PRO A 76 11.46 10.17 -5.09
N TYR A 77 11.59 11.50 -5.09
CA TYR A 77 10.81 12.40 -4.23
C TYR A 77 9.36 12.55 -4.73
N THR A 78 8.62 11.45 -4.73
CA THR A 78 7.27 11.27 -5.25
C THR A 78 6.51 10.24 -4.40
N ASN A 79 5.47 9.63 -4.96
CA ASN A 79 4.77 8.48 -4.36
C ASN A 79 5.72 7.35 -3.89
N TRP A 80 6.94 7.28 -4.42
CA TRP A 80 7.93 6.27 -4.04
C TRP A 80 8.32 6.29 -2.56
N LEU A 81 8.17 7.42 -1.88
CA LEU A 81 8.36 7.48 -0.43
C LEU A 81 7.40 6.54 0.32
N LEU A 82 6.21 6.31 -0.24
CA LEU A 82 5.25 5.37 0.34
C LEU A 82 5.67 3.91 0.17
N PHE A 83 6.37 3.55 -0.92
CA PHE A 83 6.92 2.20 -1.05
C PHE A 83 7.89 1.90 0.08
N SER A 84 8.83 2.80 0.33
CA SER A 84 9.78 2.67 1.44
C SER A 84 9.06 2.57 2.80
N SER A 85 8.10 3.48 3.07
CA SER A 85 7.41 3.50 4.36
C SER A 85 6.48 2.29 4.58
N THR A 86 5.91 1.72 3.53
CA THR A 86 5.09 0.51 3.61
C THR A 86 5.92 -0.70 4.03
N ILE A 87 7.11 -0.86 3.45
CA ILE A 87 8.05 -1.92 3.84
C ILE A 87 8.47 -1.76 5.31
N GLU A 88 8.86 -0.56 5.72
CA GLU A 88 9.28 -0.30 7.10
C GLU A 88 8.14 -0.49 8.11
N SER A 89 6.93 -0.13 7.73
CA SER A 89 5.74 -0.36 8.56
C SER A 89 5.43 -1.85 8.72
N PHE A 90 5.61 -2.62 7.65
CA PHE A 90 5.50 -4.08 7.74
C PHE A 90 6.58 -4.67 8.66
N LEU A 91 7.84 -4.26 8.52
CA LEU A 91 8.93 -4.70 9.41
C LEU A 91 8.58 -4.41 10.88
N ALA A 92 8.07 -3.21 11.18
CA ALA A 92 7.61 -2.85 12.51
C ALA A 92 6.51 -3.78 13.03
N LYS A 93 5.47 -4.06 12.23
CA LYS A 93 4.36 -4.95 12.60
C LYS A 93 4.83 -6.39 12.81
N ALA A 94 5.77 -6.84 12.00
CA ALA A 94 6.35 -8.18 12.09
C ALA A 94 7.36 -8.36 13.25
N GLY A 95 7.63 -7.30 14.01
CA GLY A 95 8.54 -7.32 15.17
C GLY A 95 10.01 -7.19 14.81
N ALA A 96 10.33 -6.82 13.56
CA ALA A 96 11.69 -6.54 13.13
C ALA A 96 12.08 -5.08 13.39
N GLU A 97 13.37 -4.78 13.29
CA GLU A 97 13.86 -3.40 13.30
C GLU A 97 13.32 -2.63 12.10
N CYS A 98 12.75 -1.45 12.32
CA CYS A 98 12.23 -0.57 11.28
C CYS A 98 12.88 0.81 11.34
N ASP A 99 13.01 1.44 10.17
CA ASP A 99 13.48 2.81 10.04
C ASP A 99 12.30 3.80 10.17
N GLU A 100 12.06 4.25 11.40
CA GLU A 100 10.98 5.22 11.69
C GLU A 100 11.22 6.59 11.00
N TYR A 101 12.46 6.95 10.64
CA TYR A 101 12.72 8.18 9.91
C TYR A 101 12.13 8.13 8.50
N ARG A 102 12.28 7.00 7.79
CA ARG A 102 11.68 6.80 6.46
C ARG A 102 10.16 6.88 6.51
N ILE A 103 9.53 6.25 7.51
CA ILE A 103 8.09 6.32 7.72
C ILE A 103 7.64 7.76 7.98
N ASN A 104 8.28 8.44 8.91
CA ASN A 104 7.92 9.81 9.30
C ASN A 104 8.14 10.81 8.17
N SER A 105 9.21 10.65 7.41
CA SER A 105 9.51 11.46 6.24
C SER A 105 8.41 11.31 5.17
N ALA A 106 8.02 10.08 4.85
CA ALA A 106 6.95 9.79 3.91
C ALA A 106 5.62 10.41 4.37
N ILE A 107 5.23 10.19 5.63
CA ILE A 107 3.98 10.74 6.19
C ILE A 107 3.94 12.27 6.06
N ARG A 108 5.03 12.96 6.43
CA ARG A 108 5.09 14.44 6.33
C ARG A 108 4.93 14.91 4.89
N LYS A 109 5.59 14.24 3.94
CA LYS A 109 5.51 14.63 2.53
C LYS A 109 4.15 14.34 1.91
N VAL A 110 3.54 13.22 2.22
CA VAL A 110 2.15 12.94 1.81
C VAL A 110 1.19 13.99 2.35
N GLU A 111 1.37 14.45 3.59
CA GLU A 111 0.56 15.54 4.15
C GLU A 111 0.76 16.87 3.42
N GLU A 112 2.00 17.20 3.03
CA GLU A 112 2.31 18.40 2.26
C GLU A 112 1.74 18.36 0.84
N TRP A 113 1.66 17.18 0.22
CA TRP A 113 1.20 17.00 -1.15
C TRP A 113 -0.32 16.84 -1.28
N TYR A 114 -1.07 16.97 -0.20
CA TYR A 114 -2.52 16.93 -0.25
C TYR A 114 -3.08 18.21 -0.90
N THR A 115 -3.80 18.04 -2.02
CA THR A 115 -4.32 19.15 -2.83
C THR A 115 -5.79 19.49 -2.56
N GLY A 116 -6.48 18.68 -1.77
CA GLY A 116 -7.92 18.86 -1.51
C GLY A 116 -8.76 17.75 -2.15
N ASP A 117 -10.01 17.65 -1.73
CA ASP A 117 -11.03 16.74 -2.25
C ASP A 117 -10.63 15.26 -2.37
N GLY A 118 -9.67 14.84 -1.56
CA GLY A 118 -9.13 13.48 -1.57
C GLY A 118 -7.96 13.28 -2.52
N TRP A 119 -7.53 14.27 -3.26
CA TRP A 119 -6.42 14.17 -4.21
C TRP A 119 -5.08 14.52 -3.57
N TYR A 120 -4.03 13.88 -4.08
CA TYR A 120 -2.63 14.15 -3.74
C TYR A 120 -1.87 14.51 -5.01
N ALA A 121 -0.96 15.48 -4.92
CA ALA A 121 0.08 15.67 -5.91
C ALA A 121 1.12 14.54 -5.80
N ASP A 122 1.69 14.15 -6.92
CA ASP A 122 2.74 13.14 -6.95
C ASP A 122 4.13 13.78 -6.81
N GLY A 123 4.42 14.29 -5.63
CA GLY A 123 5.62 15.05 -5.34
C GLY A 123 5.36 16.56 -5.25
N PRO A 124 6.41 17.41 -5.34
CA PRO A 124 6.28 18.87 -5.18
C PRO A 124 5.53 19.56 -6.33
N SER A 125 5.43 18.91 -7.49
CA SER A 125 4.69 19.40 -8.64
C SER A 125 3.33 18.72 -8.73
N PHE A 126 2.27 19.47 -9.00
CA PHE A 126 0.96 18.91 -9.16
C PHE A 126 0.92 17.92 -10.33
N ALA A 127 0.45 16.70 -10.04
CA ALA A 127 0.14 15.69 -11.03
C ALA A 127 -1.22 15.05 -10.69
N PHE A 128 -2.13 15.09 -11.65
CA PHE A 128 -3.45 14.49 -11.52
C PHE A 128 -3.43 13.15 -12.22
N ASP A 129 -3.23 12.08 -11.48
CA ASP A 129 -3.04 10.75 -12.04
C ASP A 129 -3.56 9.61 -11.14
N TYR A 130 -3.40 8.38 -11.63
CA TYR A 130 -3.87 7.17 -10.94
C TYR A 130 -3.10 6.81 -9.66
N TYR A 131 -1.96 7.46 -9.36
CA TYR A 131 -1.22 7.17 -8.14
C TYR A 131 -1.98 7.56 -6.88
N SER A 132 -2.93 8.51 -6.93
CA SER A 132 -3.85 8.73 -5.82
C SER A 132 -4.64 7.46 -5.46
N SER A 133 -5.10 6.69 -6.48
CA SER A 133 -5.80 5.41 -6.29
C SER A 133 -4.87 4.26 -5.94
N TYR A 134 -3.75 4.16 -6.64
CA TYR A 134 -2.92 2.97 -6.65
C TYR A 134 -1.87 2.95 -5.53
N VAL A 135 -1.40 4.12 -5.10
CA VAL A 135 -0.33 4.25 -4.10
C VAL A 135 -0.74 5.09 -2.90
N PHE A 136 -1.16 6.37 -3.13
CA PHE A 136 -1.34 7.29 -2.01
C PHE A 136 -2.35 6.80 -0.99
N HIS A 137 -3.59 6.57 -1.38
CA HIS A 137 -4.61 6.15 -0.41
C HIS A 137 -4.34 4.77 0.20
N PRO A 138 -4.07 3.71 -0.58
CA PRO A 138 -3.90 2.39 0.00
C PRO A 138 -2.64 2.30 0.87
N MET A 139 -1.47 2.66 0.34
CA MET A 139 -0.22 2.49 1.08
C MET A 139 -0.07 3.45 2.25
N TYR A 140 -0.64 4.67 2.16
CA TYR A 140 -0.63 5.58 3.28
C TYR A 140 -1.46 5.04 4.46
N LEU A 141 -2.66 4.53 4.19
CA LEU A 141 -3.50 3.91 5.22
C LEU A 141 -2.85 2.65 5.80
N GLU A 142 -2.29 1.78 4.95
CA GLU A 142 -1.63 0.54 5.39
C GLU A 142 -0.36 0.84 6.21
N THR A 143 0.43 1.84 5.82
CA THR A 143 1.58 2.29 6.60
C THR A 143 1.15 2.72 8.00
N LEU A 144 0.12 3.56 8.11
CA LEU A 144 -0.38 4.04 9.39
C LEU A 144 -1.02 2.93 10.24
N GLN A 145 -1.76 2.01 9.60
CA GLN A 145 -2.34 0.87 10.28
C GLN A 145 -1.27 -0.10 10.80
N GLY A 146 -0.25 -0.38 10.00
CA GLY A 146 0.87 -1.24 10.40
C GLY A 146 1.63 -0.69 11.61
N MET A 147 1.85 0.64 11.66
CA MET A 147 2.46 1.30 12.82
C MET A 147 1.58 1.24 14.08
N LYS A 148 0.28 1.32 13.91
CA LYS A 148 -0.69 1.10 14.98
C LYS A 148 -0.59 -0.33 15.52
N ASP A 149 -0.59 -1.31 14.62
CA ASP A 149 -0.53 -2.73 14.97
C ASP A 149 0.81 -3.09 15.64
N ALA A 150 1.88 -2.40 15.27
CA ALA A 150 3.20 -2.50 15.92
C ALA A 150 3.27 -1.85 17.31
N GLY A 151 2.18 -1.28 17.81
CA GLY A 151 2.17 -0.55 19.09
C GLY A 151 2.91 0.80 19.06
N LYS A 152 3.27 1.28 17.89
CA LYS A 152 4.00 2.54 17.68
C LYS A 152 3.10 3.75 17.39
N TYR A 153 1.80 3.55 17.48
CA TYR A 153 0.77 4.52 17.13
C TYR A 153 0.78 5.79 17.99
N THR A 154 1.40 5.74 19.17
CA THR A 154 1.43 6.87 20.09
C THR A 154 2.60 7.83 19.89
N ARG A 155 3.63 7.45 19.13
CA ARG A 155 4.90 8.20 19.08
C ARG A 155 4.85 9.48 18.27
N ILE A 156 4.10 9.58 17.18
CA ILE A 156 4.10 10.74 16.27
C ILE A 156 2.68 11.05 15.79
N HIS A 157 1.77 11.34 16.68
CA HIS A 157 0.42 11.73 16.27
C HIS A 157 -0.19 10.82 15.16
N TYR A 158 0.25 9.56 15.04
CA TYR A 158 -0.22 8.61 14.03
C TYR A 158 -1.74 8.53 13.98
N LYS A 159 -2.41 8.60 15.15
CA LYS A 159 -3.87 8.63 15.20
C LYS A 159 -4.44 9.80 14.40
N LYS A 160 -3.87 11.00 14.55
CA LYS A 160 -4.31 12.19 13.81
C LYS A 160 -4.11 12.02 12.30
N TYR A 161 -2.98 11.45 11.89
CA TYR A 161 -2.71 11.18 10.48
C TYR A 161 -3.63 10.10 9.93
N TYR A 162 -3.86 9.03 10.68
CA TYR A 162 -4.77 7.96 10.29
C TYR A 162 -6.21 8.45 10.10
N ASP A 163 -6.75 9.18 11.08
CA ASP A 163 -8.11 9.73 11.02
C ASP A 163 -8.26 10.66 9.80
N ARG A 164 -7.22 11.45 9.50
CA ARG A 164 -7.18 12.33 8.35
C ARG A 164 -7.08 11.58 7.03
N ALA A 165 -6.20 10.60 6.94
CA ALA A 165 -6.04 9.74 5.77
C ALA A 165 -7.35 8.99 5.46
N LEU A 166 -8.01 8.45 6.47
CA LEU A 166 -9.29 7.77 6.33
C LEU A 166 -10.39 8.72 5.82
N LYS A 167 -10.48 9.94 6.37
CA LYS A 167 -11.42 10.95 5.89
C LYS A 167 -11.19 11.31 4.42
N ARG A 168 -9.92 11.47 4.02
CA ARG A 168 -9.53 11.78 2.64
C ARG A 168 -9.84 10.61 1.69
N ALA A 169 -9.55 9.37 2.10
CA ALA A 169 -9.83 8.18 1.33
C ALA A 169 -11.34 7.99 1.11
N ARG A 170 -12.16 8.24 2.13
CA ARG A 170 -13.63 8.23 1.99
C ARG A 170 -14.11 9.28 0.96
N LYS A 171 -13.58 10.50 1.05
CA LYS A 171 -13.92 11.57 0.08
C LYS A 171 -13.53 11.18 -1.34
N PHE A 172 -12.32 10.66 -1.50
CA PHE A 172 -11.80 10.21 -2.79
C PHE A 172 -12.61 9.04 -3.36
N SER A 173 -12.99 8.08 -2.53
CA SER A 173 -13.83 6.93 -2.94
C SER A 173 -15.18 7.36 -3.49
N LEU A 174 -15.78 8.41 -2.92
CA LEU A 174 -17.01 9.00 -3.45
C LEU A 174 -16.79 9.64 -4.83
N VAL A 175 -15.65 10.30 -5.03
CA VAL A 175 -15.28 10.87 -6.35
C VAL A 175 -15.08 9.76 -7.37
N LEU A 176 -14.38 8.68 -6.99
CA LEU A 176 -14.15 7.54 -7.89
C LEU A 176 -15.44 6.90 -8.38
N GLU A 177 -16.38 6.64 -7.47
CA GLU A 177 -17.67 6.04 -7.80
C GLU A 177 -18.44 6.92 -8.79
N ARG A 178 -18.43 8.24 -8.60
CA ARG A 178 -19.12 9.19 -9.45
C ARG A 178 -18.46 9.44 -10.82
N LEU A 179 -17.21 9.04 -10.99
CA LEU A 179 -16.51 9.13 -12.28
C LEU A 179 -16.84 7.96 -13.21
N ILE A 180 -17.52 6.93 -12.71
CA ILE A 180 -17.98 5.83 -13.55
C ILE A 180 -19.17 6.33 -14.38
N SER A 181 -19.09 6.21 -15.71
CA SER A 181 -20.19 6.58 -16.60
C SER A 181 -21.34 5.56 -16.49
N PRO A 182 -22.56 5.92 -16.93
CA PRO A 182 -23.67 4.97 -16.99
C PRO A 182 -23.36 3.70 -17.79
N GLU A 183 -22.45 3.77 -18.75
CA GLU A 183 -22.00 2.64 -19.57
C GLU A 183 -20.89 1.82 -18.90
N GLY A 184 -20.49 2.15 -17.67
CA GLY A 184 -19.43 1.46 -16.92
C GLY A 184 -18.01 1.83 -17.36
N THR A 185 -17.81 2.95 -18.06
CA THR A 185 -16.48 3.43 -18.43
C THR A 185 -15.91 4.36 -17.36
N PHE A 186 -14.60 4.47 -17.32
CA PHE A 186 -13.88 5.37 -16.42
C PHE A 186 -12.97 6.30 -17.23
N PRO A 187 -12.89 7.60 -16.90
CA PRO A 187 -12.14 8.58 -17.68
C PRO A 187 -10.64 8.27 -17.68
N VAL A 188 -10.02 8.55 -18.82
CA VAL A 188 -8.57 8.45 -19.01
C VAL A 188 -7.97 9.82 -18.72
N PHE A 189 -7.04 9.89 -17.75
CA PHE A 189 -6.35 11.12 -17.39
C PHE A 189 -4.93 10.84 -16.86
N GLY A 190 -4.10 11.88 -16.84
CA GLY A 190 -2.75 11.81 -16.28
C GLY A 190 -1.83 10.85 -17.02
N ARG A 191 -0.89 10.26 -16.29
CA ARG A 191 0.12 9.31 -16.76
C ARG A 191 -0.14 7.92 -16.21
N SER A 192 0.64 6.95 -16.68
CA SER A 192 0.59 5.56 -16.17
C SER A 192 -0.78 4.90 -16.35
N ILE A 193 -1.37 5.11 -17.52
CA ILE A 193 -2.70 4.62 -17.89
C ILE A 193 -2.94 3.12 -17.65
N PRO A 194 -1.94 2.21 -17.76
CA PRO A 194 -2.15 0.81 -17.40
C PRO A 194 -2.63 0.59 -15.96
N TYR A 195 -2.33 1.51 -15.03
CA TYR A 195 -2.76 1.42 -13.64
C TYR A 195 -4.25 1.73 -13.41
N ARG A 196 -4.97 2.14 -14.44
CA ARG A 196 -6.43 2.31 -14.35
C ARG A 196 -7.18 1.06 -13.87
N LEU A 197 -6.60 -0.12 -14.02
CA LEU A 197 -7.16 -1.38 -13.52
C LEU A 197 -7.24 -1.41 -11.98
N ALA A 198 -6.44 -0.60 -11.28
CA ALA A 198 -6.43 -0.48 -9.84
C ALA A 198 -7.16 0.79 -9.34
N THR A 199 -7.86 1.50 -10.21
CA THR A 199 -8.49 2.79 -9.90
C THR A 199 -9.46 2.67 -8.73
N MET A 200 -10.22 1.58 -8.63
CA MET A 200 -11.21 1.37 -7.59
C MET A 200 -10.63 0.81 -6.28
N GLN A 201 -9.31 0.65 -6.17
CA GLN A 201 -8.67 0.12 -4.96
C GLN A 201 -9.02 0.90 -3.68
N PRO A 202 -9.06 2.26 -3.64
CA PRO A 202 -9.50 2.99 -2.45
C PRO A 202 -10.94 2.71 -2.06
N LEU A 203 -11.84 2.57 -3.03
CA LEU A 203 -13.24 2.22 -2.78
C LEU A 203 -13.36 0.81 -2.19
N ALA A 204 -12.64 -0.16 -2.75
CA ALA A 204 -12.56 -1.52 -2.22
C ALA A 204 -11.98 -1.55 -0.80
N LEU A 205 -10.95 -0.73 -0.53
CA LEU A 205 -10.35 -0.61 0.80
C LEU A 205 -11.33 0.00 1.82
N MET A 206 -12.10 1.01 1.43
CA MET A 206 -13.14 1.59 2.30
C MET A 206 -14.26 0.58 2.59
N ALA A 207 -14.64 -0.24 1.62
CA ALA A 207 -15.58 -1.33 1.85
C ALA A 207 -15.00 -2.38 2.83
N TRP A 208 -13.75 -2.75 2.65
CA TRP A 208 -13.04 -3.68 3.55
C TRP A 208 -12.97 -3.16 4.99
N TYR A 209 -12.67 -1.88 5.18
CA TYR A 209 -12.64 -1.24 6.50
C TYR A 209 -14.02 -0.91 7.07
N GLN A 210 -15.11 -1.20 6.35
CA GLN A 210 -16.47 -0.80 6.71
C GLN A 210 -16.60 0.72 6.90
N GLN A 211 -15.91 1.48 6.05
CA GLN A 211 -15.80 2.94 6.09
C GLN A 211 -16.23 3.59 4.76
N LEU A 212 -17.17 2.95 4.05
CA LEU A 212 -17.71 3.54 2.81
C LEU A 212 -18.25 4.97 3.07
N PRO A 213 -18.10 5.87 2.11
CA PRO A 213 -18.66 7.21 2.21
C PRO A 213 -20.20 7.16 2.25
N GLU A 214 -20.80 8.16 2.86
CA GLU A 214 -22.26 8.34 2.82
C GLU A 214 -22.74 8.41 1.35
N GLY A 215 -23.82 7.72 1.06
CA GLY A 215 -24.40 7.64 -0.29
C GLY A 215 -23.77 6.57 -1.20
N VAL A 216 -22.82 5.77 -0.70
CA VAL A 216 -22.27 4.60 -1.42
C VAL A 216 -22.56 3.34 -0.63
N SER A 217 -23.40 2.49 -1.18
CA SER A 217 -23.74 1.17 -0.60
C SER A 217 -22.67 0.12 -0.91
N ASN A 218 -22.67 -0.98 -0.15
CA ASN A 218 -21.83 -2.15 -0.44
C ASN A 218 -22.10 -2.73 -1.83
N GLY A 219 -23.35 -2.63 -2.30
CA GLY A 219 -23.74 -3.06 -3.66
C GLY A 219 -23.08 -2.21 -4.75
N GLN A 220 -23.11 -0.89 -4.60
CA GLN A 220 -22.43 0.04 -5.52
C GLN A 220 -20.92 -0.18 -5.52
N ALA A 221 -20.29 -0.26 -4.34
CA ALA A 221 -18.86 -0.50 -4.24
C ALA A 221 -18.41 -1.84 -4.89
N ARG A 222 -19.30 -2.84 -4.92
CA ARG A 222 -19.01 -4.12 -5.58
C ARG A 222 -19.26 -4.07 -7.07
N ALA A 223 -20.17 -3.22 -7.55
CA ALA A 223 -20.49 -3.08 -8.97
C ALA A 223 -19.47 -2.19 -9.71
N ALA A 224 -18.84 -1.22 -9.00
CA ALA A 224 -17.76 -0.39 -9.50
C ALA A 224 -16.49 -1.21 -9.77
#